data_a4e2fd928534e787d696f37f7d7ac1e2
#
_entry.id   a4e2fd928534e787d696f37f7d7ac1e2
#
_cell.length_a   1.000
_cell.length_b   1.000
_cell.length_c   1.000
_cell.angle_alpha   90.00
_cell.angle_beta   90.00
_cell.angle_gamma   90.00
#
_symmetry.space_group_name_H-M   'P 1'
#
loop_
_entity.id
_entity.type
_entity.pdbx_description
1 polymer ?
#
loop_
_entity_poly.entity_id
_entity_poly.type
_entity_poly.pdbx_seq_one_letter_code
_entity_poly.pdbx_strand_id
1 'polypeptide(L)'
;MTERLYYTDSLLHEFEARVVAVSSATGAAAVILDRSAFYPTSGGQVFDTGWLEVGDAQSSARVRVKDVAEDERTGDVLHFVEGDAQALQAGSVVHGMIDAERRLDHMQQHSGQHVLSAAFERLYGFATVSFHMGDETCTIDLATDSVAAKQLEAVEKLANEIIAEDRPVDIRFATPDEARGMGVRKIPPAVREKLRLIDIRDFDLNACGGTHVHSTGQIGAILLRKTEKVKQGVRVEFVCGLRAVSTARRDFQTLSEAAAVFSTHLWEVPQQARKSADEIKTAQKAQHRLLEEVAELQAANLLRTAPERPHGSGHKLVVEFFADRDLAFIKMLAQKLIRLDKATVLLACGGAQPSLVFAQTPGLPNDMGALMKDTLQKLGTRGGGNRDMAQGGAPDADRAEHALSEAAGAIG
;
A
#
# COMPACT_ATOMS: atom_id res chain seq x y z
N MET A 1 23.53 -14.07 31.99
CA MET A 1 23.46 -13.53 30.61
C MET A 1 23.63 -14.70 29.66
N THR A 2 22.72 -14.86 28.69
CA THR A 2 22.77 -15.91 27.67
C THR A 2 23.97 -15.71 26.73
N GLU A 3 24.77 -16.74 26.46
CA GLU A 3 25.81 -16.73 25.44
C GLU A 3 25.17 -16.70 24.04
N ARG A 4 25.54 -15.74 23.19
CA ARG A 4 24.96 -15.51 21.87
C ARG A 4 25.78 -16.19 20.79
N LEU A 5 25.44 -17.43 20.43
CA LEU A 5 26.16 -18.25 19.46
C LEU A 5 26.16 -17.62 18.06
N TYR A 6 25.08 -16.93 17.70
CA TYR A 6 24.97 -16.22 16.41
C TYR A 6 25.97 -15.03 16.27
N TYR A 7 26.65 -14.63 17.34
CA TYR A 7 27.69 -13.61 17.25
C TYR A 7 28.97 -14.12 16.58
N THR A 8 29.22 -15.42 16.68
CA THR A 8 30.40 -16.07 16.10
C THR A 8 30.07 -16.85 14.84
N ASP A 9 28.87 -17.44 14.77
CA ASP A 9 28.38 -18.17 13.59
C ASP A 9 26.91 -17.88 13.34
N SER A 10 26.62 -17.11 12.30
CA SER A 10 25.25 -16.78 11.87
C SER A 10 24.54 -17.94 11.17
N LEU A 11 25.29 -18.95 10.66
CA LEU A 11 24.73 -20.13 9.98
C LEU A 11 24.46 -21.31 10.92
N LEU A 12 24.73 -21.16 12.21
CA LEU A 12 24.44 -22.20 13.20
C LEU A 12 22.92 -22.36 13.36
N HIS A 13 22.36 -23.41 12.79
CA HIS A 13 20.93 -23.70 12.82
C HIS A 13 20.50 -24.68 13.92
N GLU A 14 21.45 -25.49 14.44
CA GLU A 14 21.21 -26.47 15.48
C GLU A 14 22.25 -26.29 16.61
N PHE A 15 21.80 -26.40 17.85
CA PHE A 15 22.68 -26.25 19.02
C PHE A 15 22.12 -26.97 20.24
N GLU A 16 22.99 -27.33 21.17
CA GLU A 16 22.59 -27.79 22.47
C GLU A 16 22.72 -26.67 23.51
N ALA A 17 21.75 -26.61 24.41
CA ALA A 17 21.74 -25.65 25.53
C ALA A 17 21.09 -26.24 26.78
N ARG A 18 21.31 -25.56 27.91
CA ARG A 18 20.65 -25.88 29.16
C ARG A 18 19.62 -24.82 29.52
N VAL A 19 18.44 -25.24 29.92
CA VAL A 19 17.41 -24.35 30.45
C VAL A 19 17.89 -23.77 31.80
N VAL A 20 18.00 -22.45 31.88
CA VAL A 20 18.36 -21.70 33.06
C VAL A 20 17.12 -21.38 33.89
N ALA A 21 16.07 -20.91 33.25
CA ALA A 21 14.81 -20.56 33.90
C ALA A 21 13.64 -20.65 32.90
N VAL A 22 12.45 -20.87 33.43
CA VAL A 22 11.18 -20.74 32.72
C VAL A 22 10.35 -19.70 33.46
N SER A 23 9.89 -18.68 32.76
CA SER A 23 9.06 -17.60 33.28
C SER A 23 7.71 -17.58 32.59
N SER A 24 6.65 -17.30 33.31
CA SER A 24 5.30 -17.12 32.80
C SER A 24 4.90 -15.64 32.79
N ALA A 25 5.77 -14.77 32.29
CA ALA A 25 5.45 -13.35 32.17
C ALA A 25 4.46 -13.09 31.02
N THR A 26 3.41 -12.30 31.26
CA THR A 26 2.44 -11.83 30.27
C THR A 26 1.57 -12.89 29.55
N GLY A 27 1.37 -14.07 30.17
CA GLY A 27 0.47 -15.10 29.63
C GLY A 27 1.10 -16.05 28.60
N ALA A 28 2.37 -15.84 28.21
CA ALA A 28 3.16 -16.77 27.42
C ALA A 28 4.35 -17.31 28.25
N ALA A 29 4.71 -18.58 28.06
CA ALA A 29 5.90 -19.16 28.68
C ALA A 29 7.15 -18.65 27.97
N ALA A 30 8.07 -18.04 28.69
CA ALA A 30 9.38 -17.62 28.20
C ALA A 30 10.48 -18.50 28.79
N VAL A 31 11.34 -19.05 27.95
CA VAL A 31 12.46 -19.91 28.34
C VAL A 31 13.77 -19.15 28.21
N ILE A 32 14.60 -19.18 29.24
CA ILE A 32 15.95 -18.63 29.21
C ILE A 32 16.94 -19.79 29.14
N LEU A 33 17.84 -19.74 28.21
CA LEU A 33 18.89 -20.72 27.97
C LEU A 33 20.26 -20.17 28.37
N ASP A 34 21.20 -21.04 28.76
CA ASP A 34 22.60 -20.66 29.02
C ASP A 34 23.31 -20.13 27.79
N ARG A 35 22.96 -20.68 26.59
CA ARG A 35 23.41 -20.24 25.27
C ARG A 35 22.31 -20.34 24.27
N SER A 36 22.36 -19.53 23.20
CA SER A 36 21.34 -19.54 22.15
C SER A 36 21.89 -19.12 20.79
N ALA A 37 21.47 -19.84 19.75
CA ALA A 37 21.65 -19.40 18.37
C ALA A 37 20.44 -18.64 17.82
N PHE A 38 19.31 -18.58 18.54
CA PHE A 38 18.14 -17.77 18.16
C PHE A 38 18.46 -16.28 18.28
N TYR A 39 18.24 -15.53 17.19
CA TYR A 39 18.40 -14.09 17.18
C TYR A 39 17.15 -13.39 17.74
N PRO A 40 17.27 -12.50 18.73
CA PRO A 40 16.17 -11.68 19.21
C PRO A 40 15.94 -10.46 18.30
N THR A 41 14.75 -9.88 18.32
CA THR A 41 14.50 -8.60 17.61
C THR A 41 15.46 -7.53 18.12
N SER A 42 16.34 -7.04 17.27
CA SER A 42 17.31 -5.99 17.59
C SER A 42 17.88 -5.33 16.31
N GLY A 43 18.30 -4.07 16.40
CA GLY A 43 19.02 -3.38 15.32
C GLY A 43 18.28 -3.31 13.98
N GLY A 44 16.96 -3.38 14.00
CA GLY A 44 16.10 -3.38 12.79
C GLY A 44 15.88 -4.75 12.16
N GLN A 45 16.58 -5.81 12.62
CA GLN A 45 16.31 -7.20 12.25
C GLN A 45 15.29 -7.81 13.20
N VAL A 46 14.34 -8.56 12.69
CA VAL A 46 13.31 -9.28 13.44
C VAL A 46 13.84 -10.63 13.95
N PHE A 47 13.15 -11.20 14.93
CA PHE A 47 13.51 -12.44 15.61
C PHE A 47 13.45 -13.69 14.72
N ASP A 48 14.20 -14.71 15.15
CA ASP A 48 14.08 -16.05 14.59
C ASP A 48 12.92 -16.83 15.20
N THR A 49 12.49 -17.84 14.48
CA THR A 49 11.57 -18.87 14.97
C THR A 49 12.20 -20.26 14.82
N GLY A 50 11.61 -21.25 15.47
CA GLY A 50 12.15 -22.61 15.42
C GLY A 50 11.57 -23.52 16.49
N TRP A 51 12.38 -24.41 17.02
CA TRP A 51 11.95 -25.43 17.95
C TRP A 51 12.98 -25.63 19.06
N LEU A 52 12.49 -25.98 20.25
CA LEU A 52 13.27 -26.58 21.33
C LEU A 52 12.78 -28.00 21.54
N GLU A 53 13.68 -28.96 21.53
CA GLU A 53 13.41 -30.37 21.78
C GLU A 53 14.10 -30.77 23.06
N VAL A 54 13.35 -31.44 23.97
CA VAL A 54 13.84 -31.94 25.25
C VAL A 54 13.52 -33.43 25.36
N GLY A 55 14.44 -34.21 25.91
CA GLY A 55 14.30 -35.64 26.07
C GLY A 55 15.29 -36.45 25.24
N ASP A 56 15.10 -37.77 25.21
CA ASP A 56 15.91 -38.72 24.47
C ASP A 56 15.16 -39.27 23.22
N ALA A 57 15.82 -40.12 22.44
CA ALA A 57 15.27 -40.71 21.23
C ALA A 57 13.97 -41.54 21.44
N GLN A 58 13.60 -41.87 22.68
CA GLN A 58 12.42 -42.68 23.02
C GLN A 58 11.28 -41.85 23.60
N SER A 59 11.56 -40.62 24.11
CA SER A 59 10.57 -39.73 24.71
C SER A 59 11.04 -38.29 24.58
N SER A 60 10.79 -37.67 23.39
CA SER A 60 11.10 -36.27 23.19
C SER A 60 9.82 -35.43 23.19
N ALA A 61 9.87 -34.26 23.86
CA ALA A 61 8.87 -33.19 23.75
C ALA A 61 9.43 -32.05 22.93
N ARG A 62 8.66 -31.62 21.94
CA ARG A 62 9.05 -30.54 21.01
C ARG A 62 8.15 -29.34 21.20
N VAL A 63 8.73 -28.16 21.43
CA VAL A 63 8.03 -26.93 21.73
C VAL A 63 8.40 -25.86 20.71
N ARG A 64 7.41 -25.18 20.14
CA ARG A 64 7.63 -24.15 19.13
C ARG A 64 8.13 -22.84 19.77
N VAL A 65 9.26 -22.30 19.28
CA VAL A 65 9.71 -20.94 19.55
C VAL A 65 9.08 -20.02 18.51
N LYS A 66 8.18 -19.14 18.97
CA LYS A 66 7.40 -18.25 18.09
C LYS A 66 7.87 -16.80 18.12
N ASP A 67 8.63 -16.42 19.15
CA ASP A 67 9.18 -15.07 19.30
C ASP A 67 10.43 -15.14 20.18
N VAL A 68 11.38 -14.24 19.94
CA VAL A 68 12.61 -14.12 20.69
C VAL A 68 12.90 -12.66 20.98
N ALA A 69 13.08 -12.31 22.24
CA ALA A 69 13.38 -10.94 22.66
C ALA A 69 14.59 -10.90 23.62
N GLU A 70 15.19 -9.73 23.75
CA GLU A 70 16.22 -9.47 24.74
C GLU A 70 15.60 -8.84 26.00
N ASP A 71 15.92 -9.37 27.19
CA ASP A 71 15.65 -8.68 28.44
C ASP A 71 16.69 -7.56 28.61
N GLU A 72 16.28 -6.31 28.43
CA GLU A 72 17.15 -5.13 28.52
C GLU A 72 17.88 -4.99 29.84
N ARG A 73 17.32 -5.54 30.93
CA ARG A 73 17.85 -5.45 32.30
C ARG A 73 18.95 -6.47 32.55
N THR A 74 18.78 -7.72 32.07
CA THR A 74 19.71 -8.84 32.35
C THR A 74 20.61 -9.15 31.15
N GLY A 75 20.20 -8.77 29.96
CA GLY A 75 20.84 -9.12 28.69
C GLY A 75 20.60 -10.58 28.27
N ASP A 76 19.64 -11.27 28.94
CA ASP A 76 19.27 -12.63 28.60
C ASP A 76 18.37 -12.66 27.34
N VAL A 77 18.45 -13.80 26.63
CA VAL A 77 17.58 -14.07 25.48
C VAL A 77 16.37 -14.85 25.98
N LEU A 78 15.18 -14.25 25.76
CA LEU A 78 13.87 -14.80 26.11
C LEU A 78 13.29 -15.51 24.91
N HIS A 79 13.06 -16.82 24.99
CA HIS A 79 12.42 -17.62 23.95
C HIS A 79 10.95 -17.81 24.30
N PHE A 80 10.04 -17.12 23.65
CA PHE A 80 8.60 -17.28 23.85
C PHE A 80 8.11 -18.53 23.12
N VAL A 81 7.59 -19.48 23.88
CA VAL A 81 7.21 -20.78 23.36
C VAL A 81 5.69 -20.97 23.33
N GLU A 82 5.25 -21.78 22.38
CA GLU A 82 3.87 -22.20 22.22
C GLU A 82 3.80 -23.74 22.39
N GLY A 83 2.80 -24.20 23.16
CA GLY A 83 2.61 -25.61 23.51
C GLY A 83 2.90 -25.90 24.95
N ASP A 84 3.14 -27.18 25.28
CA ASP A 84 3.37 -27.63 26.66
C ASP A 84 4.82 -27.34 27.13
N ALA A 85 5.01 -26.20 27.77
CA ALA A 85 6.28 -25.82 28.34
C ALA A 85 6.64 -26.59 29.63
N GLN A 86 5.78 -27.48 30.12
CA GLN A 86 6.06 -28.23 31.37
C GLN A 86 7.26 -29.19 31.24
N ALA A 87 7.55 -29.61 30.00
CA ALA A 87 8.74 -30.40 29.73
C ALA A 87 10.06 -29.59 29.84
N LEU A 88 10.01 -28.27 29.76
CA LEU A 88 11.17 -27.38 29.80
C LEU A 88 11.43 -26.93 31.25
N GLN A 89 12.05 -27.78 32.03
CA GLN A 89 12.40 -27.45 33.42
C GLN A 89 13.82 -26.89 33.54
N ALA A 90 14.05 -26.05 34.55
CA ALA A 90 15.39 -25.55 34.84
C ALA A 90 16.37 -26.74 35.05
N GLY A 91 17.52 -26.71 34.38
CA GLY A 91 18.51 -27.75 34.33
C GLY A 91 18.37 -28.77 33.19
N SER A 92 17.23 -28.83 32.50
CA SER A 92 17.05 -29.69 31.31
C SER A 92 17.99 -29.30 30.18
N VAL A 93 18.52 -30.32 29.47
CA VAL A 93 19.24 -30.09 28.20
C VAL A 93 18.23 -30.07 27.09
N VAL A 94 18.36 -29.11 26.21
CA VAL A 94 17.50 -28.92 25.04
C VAL A 94 18.34 -28.87 23.77
N HIS A 95 17.78 -29.43 22.68
CA HIS A 95 18.29 -29.25 21.34
C HIS A 95 17.47 -28.15 20.65
N GLY A 96 18.13 -27.03 20.31
CA GLY A 96 17.53 -25.90 19.61
C GLY A 96 17.69 -26.05 18.11
N MET A 97 16.60 -25.86 17.36
CA MET A 97 16.58 -25.90 15.89
C MET A 97 15.93 -24.64 15.37
N ILE A 98 16.67 -23.86 14.60
CA ILE A 98 16.20 -22.59 14.01
C ILE A 98 15.58 -22.87 12.63
N ASP A 99 14.51 -22.14 12.29
CA ASP A 99 13.94 -22.16 10.93
C ASP A 99 14.96 -21.60 9.93
N ALA A 100 15.67 -22.50 9.25
CA ALA A 100 16.80 -22.16 8.39
C ALA A 100 16.43 -21.23 7.23
N GLU A 101 15.24 -21.42 6.62
CA GLU A 101 14.75 -20.58 5.55
C GLU A 101 14.52 -19.13 6.03
N ARG A 102 13.88 -18.95 7.20
CA ARG A 102 13.67 -17.64 7.81
C ARG A 102 15.00 -16.96 8.17
N ARG A 103 15.93 -17.71 8.75
CA ARG A 103 17.27 -17.20 9.09
C ARG A 103 18.02 -16.75 7.84
N LEU A 104 18.03 -17.57 6.78
CA LEU A 104 18.70 -17.22 5.52
C LEU A 104 18.09 -15.95 4.91
N ASP A 105 16.77 -15.87 4.86
CA ASP A 105 16.08 -14.68 4.39
C ASP A 105 16.49 -13.43 5.17
N HIS A 106 16.46 -13.49 6.52
CA HIS A 106 16.89 -12.35 7.35
C HIS A 106 18.34 -11.97 7.12
N MET A 107 19.24 -12.94 6.98
CA MET A 107 20.65 -12.67 6.66
C MET A 107 20.82 -12.02 5.29
N GLN A 108 20.06 -12.46 4.28
CA GLN A 108 20.06 -11.85 2.95
C GLN A 108 19.61 -10.40 3.00
N GLN A 109 18.49 -10.12 3.70
CA GLN A 109 17.98 -8.75 3.84
C GLN A 109 18.97 -7.86 4.60
N HIS A 110 19.50 -8.34 5.72
CA HIS A 110 20.41 -7.55 6.57
C HIS A 110 21.75 -7.28 5.90
N SER A 111 22.37 -8.31 5.31
CA SER A 111 23.63 -8.12 4.59
C SER A 111 23.46 -7.27 3.33
N GLY A 112 22.33 -7.45 2.62
CA GLY A 112 21.96 -6.58 1.51
C GLY A 112 21.77 -5.13 1.92
N GLN A 113 21.19 -4.87 3.10
CA GLN A 113 21.12 -3.52 3.66
C GLN A 113 22.50 -2.90 3.88
N HIS A 114 23.47 -3.66 4.40
CA HIS A 114 24.85 -3.16 4.56
C HIS A 114 25.47 -2.78 3.22
N VAL A 115 25.37 -3.66 2.22
CA VAL A 115 25.87 -3.38 0.85
C VAL A 115 25.18 -2.15 0.26
N LEU A 116 23.87 -2.06 0.37
CA LEU A 116 23.08 -0.94 -0.17
C LEU A 116 23.43 0.38 0.49
N SER A 117 23.53 0.40 1.83
CA SER A 117 23.91 1.60 2.58
C SER A 117 25.32 2.09 2.24
N ALA A 118 26.28 1.16 2.12
CA ALA A 118 27.63 1.50 1.71
C ALA A 118 27.70 2.02 0.26
N ALA A 119 26.88 1.48 -0.64
CA ALA A 119 26.78 1.96 -2.02
C ALA A 119 26.23 3.41 -2.09
N PHE A 120 25.18 3.74 -1.33
CA PHE A 120 24.66 5.12 -1.24
C PHE A 120 25.70 6.09 -0.69
N GLU A 121 26.40 5.68 0.36
CA GLU A 121 27.40 6.53 1.00
C GLU A 121 28.63 6.75 0.09
N ARG A 122 29.11 5.71 -0.58
CA ARG A 122 30.26 5.79 -1.49
C ARG A 122 29.99 6.63 -2.74
N LEU A 123 28.83 6.49 -3.35
CA LEU A 123 28.52 7.20 -4.60
C LEU A 123 28.07 8.65 -4.36
N TYR A 124 27.35 8.90 -3.25
CA TYR A 124 26.63 10.17 -3.07
C TYR A 124 26.78 10.79 -1.68
N GLY A 125 27.48 10.14 -0.75
CA GLY A 125 27.59 10.61 0.64
C GLY A 125 26.25 10.54 1.42
N PHE A 126 25.27 9.77 0.96
CA PHE A 126 23.97 9.65 1.61
C PHE A 126 24.03 8.64 2.74
N ALA A 127 24.15 9.14 3.97
CA ALA A 127 24.22 8.30 5.16
C ALA A 127 22.87 7.66 5.47
N THR A 128 22.87 6.37 5.85
CA THR A 128 21.70 5.66 6.35
C THR A 128 21.46 6.01 7.82
N VAL A 129 20.28 6.55 8.14
CA VAL A 129 19.89 6.93 9.51
C VAL A 129 19.07 5.84 10.21
N SER A 130 18.30 5.06 9.48
CA SER A 130 17.52 3.93 10.02
C SER A 130 17.43 2.76 9.04
N PHE A 131 17.20 1.58 9.59
CA PHE A 131 16.89 0.35 8.87
C PHE A 131 15.68 -0.31 9.52
N HIS A 132 14.78 -0.82 8.70
CA HIS A 132 13.63 -1.59 9.16
C HIS A 132 13.41 -2.80 8.26
N MET A 133 13.36 -3.99 8.87
CA MET A 133 13.06 -5.25 8.18
C MET A 133 11.59 -5.60 8.39
N GLY A 134 10.80 -5.50 7.33
CA GLY A 134 9.42 -5.96 7.31
C GLY A 134 9.30 -7.38 6.78
N ASP A 135 8.09 -7.94 6.85
CA ASP A 135 7.84 -9.32 6.41
C ASP A 135 7.97 -9.48 4.89
N GLU A 136 7.51 -8.50 4.10
CA GLU A 136 7.57 -8.53 2.64
C GLU A 136 8.72 -7.71 2.07
N THR A 137 9.00 -6.55 2.64
CA THR A 137 9.99 -5.59 2.15
C THR A 137 10.82 -5.02 3.28
N CYS A 138 12.00 -4.52 2.94
CA CYS A 138 12.87 -3.80 3.86
C CYS A 138 12.97 -2.33 3.46
N THR A 139 13.29 -1.47 4.41
CA THR A 139 13.49 -0.04 4.16
C THR A 139 14.75 0.49 4.82
N ILE A 140 15.43 1.41 4.14
CA ILE A 140 16.44 2.31 4.73
C ILE A 140 15.98 3.75 4.58
N ASP A 141 16.24 4.56 5.61
CA ASP A 141 16.05 6.01 5.54
C ASP A 141 17.41 6.68 5.33
N LEU A 142 17.50 7.52 4.30
CA LEU A 142 18.73 8.22 3.90
C LEU A 142 18.65 9.69 4.33
N ALA A 143 19.74 10.21 4.87
CA ALA A 143 19.89 11.63 5.24
C ALA A 143 20.10 12.50 3.99
N THR A 144 19.05 12.65 3.17
CA THR A 144 19.06 13.48 1.95
C THR A 144 17.66 14.00 1.64
N ASP A 145 17.55 15.14 0.98
CA ASP A 145 16.27 15.75 0.61
C ASP A 145 15.59 15.04 -0.58
N SER A 146 16.36 14.40 -1.44
CA SER A 146 15.85 13.71 -2.63
C SER A 146 16.86 12.69 -3.15
N VAL A 147 16.35 11.69 -3.89
CA VAL A 147 17.16 10.73 -4.66
C VAL A 147 16.59 10.66 -6.07
N ALA A 148 17.42 10.96 -7.08
CA ALA A 148 17.01 10.90 -8.47
C ALA A 148 17.01 9.46 -8.99
N ALA A 149 16.16 9.16 -10.00
CA ALA A 149 16.05 7.81 -10.60
C ALA A 149 17.43 7.26 -11.05
N LYS A 150 18.25 8.09 -11.71
CA LYS A 150 19.61 7.70 -12.13
C LYS A 150 20.55 7.37 -10.96
N GLN A 151 20.35 7.99 -9.80
CA GLN A 151 21.13 7.68 -8.61
C GLN A 151 20.72 6.31 -8.04
N LEU A 152 19.40 6.01 -8.03
CA LEU A 152 18.90 4.70 -7.64
C LEU A 152 19.45 3.60 -8.54
N GLU A 153 19.39 3.79 -9.87
CA GLU A 153 19.93 2.85 -10.86
C GLU A 153 21.43 2.60 -10.64
N ALA A 154 22.21 3.65 -10.39
CA ALA A 154 23.64 3.53 -10.17
C ALA A 154 23.97 2.80 -8.86
N VAL A 155 23.23 3.08 -7.78
CA VAL A 155 23.39 2.41 -6.48
C VAL A 155 22.99 0.94 -6.58
N GLU A 156 21.85 0.63 -7.18
CA GLU A 156 21.38 -0.75 -7.38
C GLU A 156 22.38 -1.55 -8.21
N LYS A 157 22.91 -0.94 -9.27
CA LYS A 157 23.96 -1.56 -10.09
C LYS A 157 25.21 -1.87 -9.27
N LEU A 158 25.76 -0.89 -8.55
CA LEU A 158 26.95 -1.09 -7.72
C LEU A 158 26.73 -2.16 -6.66
N ALA A 159 25.57 -2.14 -5.99
CA ALA A 159 25.22 -3.12 -4.97
C ALA A 159 25.20 -4.55 -5.54
N ASN A 160 24.60 -4.75 -6.73
CA ASN A 160 24.58 -6.04 -7.39
C ASN A 160 25.95 -6.45 -7.97
N GLU A 161 26.80 -5.50 -8.37
CA GLU A 161 28.19 -5.79 -8.75
C GLU A 161 28.98 -6.36 -7.55
N ILE A 162 28.87 -5.75 -6.37
CA ILE A 162 29.51 -6.24 -5.14
C ILE A 162 28.99 -7.62 -4.74
N ILE A 163 27.68 -7.89 -4.94
CA ILE A 163 27.11 -9.22 -4.72
C ILE A 163 27.73 -10.23 -5.68
N ALA A 164 27.83 -9.91 -6.96
CA ALA A 164 28.37 -10.79 -7.99
C ALA A 164 29.87 -11.08 -7.81
N GLU A 165 30.61 -10.18 -7.15
CA GLU A 165 32.03 -10.39 -6.81
C GLU A 165 32.26 -11.43 -5.70
N ASP A 166 31.20 -11.84 -5.01
CA ASP A 166 31.22 -12.83 -3.92
C ASP A 166 32.29 -12.55 -2.85
N ARG A 167 32.33 -11.30 -2.38
CA ARG A 167 33.31 -10.85 -1.38
C ARG A 167 33.09 -11.52 -0.03
N PRO A 168 34.13 -11.93 0.69
CA PRO A 168 34.01 -12.43 2.07
C PRO A 168 33.36 -11.40 3.00
N VAL A 169 32.52 -11.90 3.92
CA VAL A 169 31.90 -11.15 5.00
C VAL A 169 32.40 -11.72 6.31
N ASP A 170 33.34 -11.03 6.92
CA ASP A 170 34.05 -11.50 8.12
C ASP A 170 33.47 -10.85 9.39
N ILE A 171 33.40 -11.64 10.46
CA ILE A 171 33.06 -11.15 11.80
C ILE A 171 34.36 -10.82 12.53
N ARG A 172 34.50 -9.57 13.01
CA ARG A 172 35.64 -9.12 13.80
C ARG A 172 35.18 -8.56 15.15
N PHE A 173 36.07 -8.59 16.12
CA PHE A 173 35.85 -7.96 17.44
C PHE A 173 36.98 -6.95 17.67
N ALA A 174 36.59 -5.72 18.04
CA ALA A 174 37.54 -4.64 18.30
C ALA A 174 37.06 -3.80 19.51
N THR A 175 38.02 -3.19 20.20
CA THR A 175 37.70 -2.13 21.17
C THR A 175 37.18 -0.88 20.44
N PRO A 176 36.51 0.05 21.14
CA PRO A 176 36.07 1.30 20.51
C PRO A 176 37.21 2.13 19.90
N ASP A 177 38.39 2.09 20.51
CA ASP A 177 39.56 2.83 20.02
C ASP A 177 40.14 2.20 18.75
N GLU A 178 40.29 0.88 18.73
CA GLU A 178 40.67 0.14 17.53
C GLU A 178 39.70 0.37 16.40
N ALA A 179 38.38 0.31 16.67
CA ALA A 179 37.33 0.51 15.67
C ALA A 179 37.39 1.91 15.02
N ARG A 180 37.70 2.97 15.80
CA ARG A 180 37.90 4.32 15.26
C ARG A 180 39.12 4.35 14.31
N GLY A 181 40.21 3.67 14.66
CA GLY A 181 41.39 3.56 13.81
C GLY A 181 41.18 2.76 12.52
N MET A 182 40.21 1.83 12.52
CA MET A 182 39.88 0.98 11.38
C MET A 182 38.90 1.63 10.36
N GLY A 183 38.40 2.84 10.64
CA GLY A 183 37.47 3.52 9.75
C GLY A 183 36.04 2.92 9.75
N VAL A 184 35.59 2.41 10.91
CA VAL A 184 34.23 1.88 11.07
C VAL A 184 33.20 2.97 10.75
N ARG A 185 32.28 2.71 9.86
CA ARG A 185 31.28 3.66 9.34
C ARG A 185 30.38 4.26 10.42
N LYS A 186 29.92 3.45 11.36
CA LYS A 186 29.06 3.90 12.48
C LYS A 186 29.44 3.16 13.78
N ILE A 187 29.77 3.90 14.82
CA ILE A 187 30.07 3.37 16.14
C ILE A 187 28.91 3.72 17.07
N PRO A 188 28.27 2.74 17.73
CA PRO A 188 27.21 3.00 18.71
C PRO A 188 27.72 3.84 19.89
N PRO A 189 26.89 4.73 20.47
CA PRO A 189 27.32 5.61 21.57
C PRO A 189 27.62 4.87 22.90
N ALA A 190 26.98 3.71 23.12
CA ALA A 190 27.15 2.94 24.34
C ALA A 190 27.83 1.59 24.06
N VAL A 191 29.16 1.56 24.21
CA VAL A 191 29.94 0.34 24.05
C VAL A 191 30.57 -0.02 25.40
N ARG A 192 30.35 -1.25 25.87
CA ARG A 192 30.87 -1.66 27.19
C ARG A 192 32.31 -2.19 27.11
N GLU A 193 32.64 -3.10 26.21
CA GLU A 193 34.00 -3.68 26.17
C GLU A 193 34.49 -3.89 24.73
N LYS A 194 33.78 -4.64 23.90
CA LYS A 194 34.14 -4.94 22.51
C LYS A 194 32.95 -4.72 21.58
N LEU A 195 33.26 -4.16 20.42
CA LEU A 195 32.36 -4.06 19.29
C LEU A 195 32.45 -5.30 18.43
N ARG A 196 31.33 -5.87 18.04
CA ARG A 196 31.24 -6.81 16.95
C ARG A 196 31.15 -6.03 15.66
N LEU A 197 32.07 -6.26 14.73
CA LEU A 197 32.16 -5.61 13.45
C LEU A 197 31.86 -6.61 12.34
N ILE A 198 31.15 -6.17 11.34
CA ILE A 198 30.92 -6.89 10.08
C ILE A 198 31.78 -6.21 9.03
N ASP A 199 32.70 -6.97 8.45
CA ASP A 199 33.66 -6.53 7.44
C ASP A 199 33.32 -7.17 6.09
N ILE A 200 32.70 -6.40 5.19
CA ILE A 200 32.56 -6.76 3.78
C ILE A 200 33.85 -6.32 3.09
N ARG A 201 34.68 -7.28 2.76
CA ARG A 201 36.08 -7.04 2.32
C ARG A 201 36.17 -5.93 1.26
N ASP A 202 37.01 -4.90 1.56
CA ASP A 202 37.24 -3.74 0.71
C ASP A 202 36.01 -2.92 0.33
N PHE A 203 34.90 -3.12 1.06
CA PHE A 203 33.66 -2.42 0.75
C PHE A 203 32.98 -1.74 1.94
N ASP A 204 32.66 -2.44 3.02
CA ASP A 204 32.02 -1.86 4.21
C ASP A 204 32.58 -2.45 5.50
N LEU A 205 32.80 -1.60 6.50
CA LEU A 205 33.13 -2.03 7.85
C LEU A 205 32.21 -1.31 8.83
N ASN A 206 31.34 -2.07 9.50
CA ASN A 206 30.32 -1.48 10.35
C ASN A 206 30.10 -2.28 11.65
N ALA A 207 29.78 -1.59 12.75
CA ALA A 207 29.37 -2.23 14.00
C ALA A 207 27.94 -2.77 13.86
N CYS A 208 27.78 -4.09 14.01
CA CYS A 208 26.48 -4.74 13.89
C CYS A 208 26.37 -5.99 14.75
N GLY A 209 25.24 -6.13 15.47
CA GLY A 209 24.90 -7.32 16.26
C GLY A 209 24.06 -8.36 15.51
N GLY A 210 23.63 -8.07 14.28
CA GLY A 210 22.73 -8.92 13.51
C GLY A 210 23.38 -10.15 12.90
N THR A 211 22.58 -10.98 12.22
CA THR A 211 23.06 -12.16 11.51
C THR A 211 23.37 -11.80 10.06
N HIS A 212 24.48 -12.30 9.54
CA HIS A 212 24.97 -11.99 8.21
C HIS A 212 25.39 -13.24 7.44
N VAL A 213 25.35 -13.14 6.12
CA VAL A 213 25.91 -14.14 5.20
C VAL A 213 27.44 -14.18 5.32
N HIS A 214 28.09 -15.25 4.88
CA HIS A 214 29.57 -15.39 4.89
C HIS A 214 30.24 -14.80 3.65
N SER A 215 29.49 -14.60 2.57
CA SER A 215 29.97 -13.90 1.39
C SER A 215 28.83 -13.13 0.74
N THR A 216 29.16 -12.06 0.00
CA THR A 216 28.14 -11.21 -0.63
C THR A 216 27.31 -11.96 -1.68
N GLY A 217 27.88 -12.99 -2.34
CA GLY A 217 27.14 -13.84 -3.27
C GLY A 217 25.93 -14.54 -2.67
N GLN A 218 25.97 -14.86 -1.37
CA GLN A 218 24.83 -15.48 -0.66
C GLN A 218 23.66 -14.54 -0.47
N ILE A 219 23.84 -13.22 -0.66
CA ILE A 219 22.73 -12.25 -0.68
C ILE A 219 21.81 -12.52 -1.88
N GLY A 220 22.35 -13.01 -3.01
CA GLY A 220 21.64 -13.30 -4.24
C GLY A 220 21.50 -12.08 -5.14
N ALA A 221 20.52 -11.23 -4.92
CA ALA A 221 20.35 -9.98 -5.65
C ALA A 221 19.66 -8.93 -4.77
N ILE A 222 19.88 -7.66 -5.07
CA ILE A 222 19.13 -6.53 -4.49
C ILE A 222 18.24 -5.93 -5.56
N LEU A 223 16.96 -5.73 -5.24
CA LEU A 223 15.98 -5.06 -6.08
C LEU A 223 15.40 -3.86 -5.30
N LEU A 224 15.65 -2.65 -5.79
CA LEU A 224 15.01 -1.44 -5.28
C LEU A 224 13.57 -1.37 -5.77
N ARG A 225 12.64 -0.94 -4.88
CA ARG A 225 11.21 -0.94 -5.17
C ARG A 225 10.68 0.47 -5.39
N LYS A 226 10.60 1.24 -4.34
CA LYS A 226 10.10 2.61 -4.38
C LYS A 226 10.90 3.51 -3.45
N THR A 227 10.72 4.80 -3.65
CA THR A 227 11.19 5.82 -2.73
C THR A 227 10.03 6.68 -2.26
N GLU A 228 10.07 7.13 -1.01
CA GLU A 228 9.11 8.07 -0.47
C GLU A 228 9.81 9.11 0.40
N LYS A 229 9.27 10.33 0.44
CA LYS A 229 9.78 11.38 1.30
C LYS A 229 9.31 11.15 2.73
N VAL A 230 10.22 11.19 3.70
CA VAL A 230 9.95 11.07 5.13
C VAL A 230 10.44 12.31 5.87
N LYS A 231 10.10 12.43 7.18
CA LYS A 231 10.45 13.63 7.96
C LYS A 231 11.95 13.96 7.99
N GLN A 232 12.80 12.95 7.94
CA GLN A 232 14.26 13.09 8.08
C GLN A 232 15.03 12.74 6.81
N GLY A 233 14.36 12.71 5.66
CA GLY A 233 15.03 12.41 4.39
C GLY A 233 14.20 11.62 3.40
N VAL A 234 14.82 10.63 2.76
CA VAL A 234 14.20 9.75 1.77
C VAL A 234 14.25 8.31 2.26
N ARG A 235 13.12 7.65 2.29
CA ARG A 235 12.99 6.21 2.50
C ARG A 235 13.15 5.48 1.18
N VAL A 236 14.00 4.46 1.16
CA VAL A 236 14.18 3.54 0.03
C VAL A 236 13.71 2.17 0.45
N GLU A 237 12.74 1.62 -0.27
CA GLU A 237 12.26 0.25 -0.12
C GLU A 237 13.04 -0.69 -1.02
N PHE A 238 13.43 -1.85 -0.50
CA PHE A 238 14.20 -2.85 -1.22
C PHE A 238 13.88 -4.26 -0.73
N VAL A 239 14.29 -5.24 -1.53
CA VAL A 239 14.27 -6.67 -1.20
C VAL A 239 15.53 -7.34 -1.71
N CYS A 240 15.96 -8.41 -1.01
CA CYS A 240 17.15 -9.19 -1.39
C CYS A 240 16.80 -10.66 -1.58
N GLY A 241 17.69 -11.39 -2.27
CA GLY A 241 17.69 -12.84 -2.36
C GLY A 241 16.39 -13.42 -2.91
N LEU A 242 15.87 -14.44 -2.23
CA LEU A 242 14.64 -15.12 -2.67
C LEU A 242 13.41 -14.20 -2.62
N ARG A 243 13.36 -13.20 -1.72
CA ARG A 243 12.31 -12.18 -1.75
C ARG A 243 12.34 -11.37 -3.05
N ALA A 244 13.54 -11.01 -3.54
CA ALA A 244 13.67 -10.30 -4.81
C ALA A 244 13.16 -11.14 -5.98
N VAL A 245 13.48 -12.44 -6.01
CA VAL A 245 12.98 -13.37 -7.03
C VAL A 245 11.46 -13.51 -6.99
N SER A 246 10.89 -13.70 -5.80
CA SER A 246 9.43 -13.82 -5.62
C SER A 246 8.70 -12.54 -6.03
N THR A 247 9.28 -11.39 -5.67
CA THR A 247 8.73 -10.08 -6.03
C THR A 247 8.76 -9.84 -7.53
N ALA A 248 9.90 -10.13 -8.19
CA ALA A 248 10.03 -10.02 -9.65
C ALA A 248 9.06 -10.98 -10.37
N ARG A 249 8.82 -12.18 -9.84
CA ARG A 249 7.85 -13.13 -10.39
C ARG A 249 6.42 -12.57 -10.29
N ARG A 250 6.03 -12.01 -9.15
CA ARG A 250 4.73 -11.37 -8.93
C ARG A 250 4.53 -10.18 -9.89
N ASP A 251 5.54 -9.34 -10.01
CA ASP A 251 5.50 -8.18 -10.92
C ASP A 251 5.33 -8.62 -12.38
N PHE A 252 6.08 -9.66 -12.79
CA PHE A 252 5.95 -10.23 -14.14
C PHE A 252 4.55 -10.79 -14.40
N GLN A 253 3.98 -11.51 -13.44
CA GLN A 253 2.61 -12.06 -13.57
C GLN A 253 1.59 -10.93 -13.70
N THR A 254 1.63 -9.93 -12.83
CA THR A 254 0.73 -8.77 -12.87
C THR A 254 0.83 -8.02 -14.20
N LEU A 255 2.06 -7.80 -14.69
CA LEU A 255 2.28 -7.14 -15.98
C LEU A 255 1.79 -7.99 -17.15
N SER A 256 1.95 -9.33 -17.07
CA SER A 256 1.46 -10.28 -18.09
C SER A 256 -0.07 -10.27 -18.17
N GLU A 257 -0.76 -10.24 -17.03
CA GLU A 257 -2.21 -10.11 -16.96
C GLU A 257 -2.68 -8.78 -17.60
N ALA A 258 -2.02 -7.68 -17.27
CA ALA A 258 -2.32 -6.38 -17.88
C ALA A 258 -2.09 -6.40 -19.40
N ALA A 259 -1.01 -7.03 -19.87
CA ALA A 259 -0.71 -7.17 -21.29
C ALA A 259 -1.78 -7.98 -22.05
N ALA A 260 -2.30 -9.03 -21.39
CA ALA A 260 -3.37 -9.87 -21.96
C ALA A 260 -4.66 -9.05 -22.17
N VAL A 261 -5.04 -8.15 -21.26
CA VAL A 261 -6.20 -7.26 -21.42
C VAL A 261 -6.10 -6.43 -22.69
N PHE A 262 -4.89 -5.95 -23.00
CA PHE A 262 -4.64 -5.13 -24.20
C PHE A 262 -4.26 -5.95 -25.44
N SER A 263 -4.14 -7.28 -25.33
CA SER A 263 -3.65 -8.16 -26.40
C SER A 263 -2.31 -7.67 -26.97
N THR A 264 -1.37 -7.29 -26.14
CA THR A 264 -0.10 -6.66 -26.50
C THR A 264 1.10 -7.29 -25.77
N HIS A 265 2.33 -6.91 -26.16
CA HIS A 265 3.54 -7.32 -25.47
C HIS A 265 3.73 -6.54 -24.15
N LEU A 266 4.40 -7.15 -23.18
CA LEU A 266 4.64 -6.57 -21.85
C LEU A 266 5.16 -5.13 -21.87
N TRP A 267 6.14 -4.86 -22.75
CA TRP A 267 6.77 -3.55 -22.86
C TRP A 267 5.91 -2.47 -23.49
N GLU A 268 4.81 -2.86 -24.16
CA GLU A 268 3.88 -1.97 -24.84
C GLU A 268 2.68 -1.57 -23.95
N VAL A 269 2.48 -2.23 -22.83
CA VAL A 269 1.37 -1.96 -21.89
C VAL A 269 1.24 -0.46 -21.55
N PRO A 270 2.31 0.27 -21.20
CA PRO A 270 2.20 1.70 -20.89
C PRO A 270 1.72 2.54 -22.08
N GLN A 271 2.09 2.17 -23.32
CA GLN A 271 1.65 2.86 -24.53
C GLN A 271 0.18 2.57 -24.81
N GLN A 272 -0.24 1.30 -24.73
CA GLN A 272 -1.64 0.90 -24.95
C GLN A 272 -2.57 1.50 -23.89
N ALA A 273 -2.16 1.53 -22.63
CA ALA A 273 -2.94 2.18 -21.57
C ALA A 273 -3.16 3.67 -21.84
N ARG A 274 -2.12 4.40 -22.28
CA ARG A 274 -2.27 5.81 -22.70
C ARG A 274 -3.21 5.97 -23.87
N LYS A 275 -3.05 5.14 -24.92
CA LYS A 275 -3.91 5.16 -26.10
C LYS A 275 -5.38 4.93 -25.74
N SER A 276 -5.67 3.92 -24.92
CA SER A 276 -7.04 3.63 -24.47
C SER A 276 -7.62 4.78 -23.62
N ALA A 277 -6.83 5.41 -22.77
CA ALA A 277 -7.28 6.58 -22.02
C ALA A 277 -7.64 7.77 -22.93
N ASP A 278 -6.90 7.99 -24.01
CA ASP A 278 -7.20 9.05 -24.98
C ASP A 278 -8.40 8.71 -25.87
N GLU A 279 -8.55 7.44 -26.24
CA GLU A 279 -9.74 6.93 -26.96
C GLU A 279 -11.01 7.10 -26.11
N ILE A 280 -10.98 6.76 -24.83
CA ILE A 280 -12.09 6.96 -23.90
C ILE A 280 -12.47 8.44 -23.82
N LYS A 281 -11.52 9.36 -23.66
CA LYS A 281 -11.79 10.80 -23.65
C LYS A 281 -12.42 11.28 -24.95
N THR A 282 -11.96 10.77 -26.09
CA THR A 282 -12.48 11.11 -27.41
C THR A 282 -13.91 10.59 -27.59
N ALA A 283 -14.16 9.33 -27.18
CA ALA A 283 -15.48 8.73 -27.23
C ALA A 283 -16.48 9.48 -26.33
N GLN A 284 -16.07 9.87 -25.11
CA GLN A 284 -16.91 10.66 -24.21
C GLN A 284 -17.29 12.03 -24.80
N LYS A 285 -16.33 12.72 -25.44
CA LYS A 285 -16.63 14.00 -26.13
C LYS A 285 -17.59 13.80 -27.29
N ALA A 286 -17.39 12.76 -28.11
CA ALA A 286 -18.28 12.43 -29.20
C ALA A 286 -19.69 12.07 -28.70
N GLN A 287 -19.79 11.26 -27.66
CA GLN A 287 -21.06 10.92 -27.01
C GLN A 287 -21.78 12.17 -26.49
N HIS A 288 -21.06 13.06 -25.81
CA HIS A 288 -21.67 14.30 -25.29
C HIS A 288 -22.21 15.16 -26.42
N ARG A 289 -21.47 15.35 -27.54
CA ARG A 289 -21.92 16.09 -28.71
C ARG A 289 -23.18 15.47 -29.32
N LEU A 290 -23.22 14.14 -29.48
CA LEU A 290 -24.39 13.45 -30.02
C LEU A 290 -25.62 13.62 -29.11
N LEU A 291 -25.41 13.55 -27.77
CA LEU A 291 -26.47 13.80 -26.80
C LEU A 291 -27.00 15.24 -26.89
N GLU A 292 -26.10 16.22 -27.11
CA GLU A 292 -26.51 17.62 -27.33
C GLU A 292 -27.37 17.77 -28.61
N GLU A 293 -26.96 17.14 -29.71
CA GLU A 293 -27.72 17.15 -30.98
C GLU A 293 -29.10 16.48 -30.79
N VAL A 294 -29.17 15.34 -30.12
CA VAL A 294 -30.42 14.65 -29.78
C VAL A 294 -31.31 15.53 -28.91
N ALA A 295 -30.74 16.16 -27.87
CA ALA A 295 -31.50 17.06 -26.99
C ALA A 295 -32.05 18.28 -27.75
N GLU A 296 -31.31 18.82 -28.69
CA GLU A 296 -31.76 19.95 -29.52
C GLU A 296 -32.91 19.57 -30.44
N LEU A 297 -32.81 18.44 -31.16
CA LEU A 297 -33.87 17.92 -32.02
C LEU A 297 -35.13 17.58 -31.20
N GLN A 298 -34.95 16.96 -30.03
CA GLN A 298 -36.03 16.62 -29.13
C GLN A 298 -36.70 17.88 -28.56
N ALA A 299 -35.93 18.90 -28.16
CA ALA A 299 -36.45 20.18 -27.71
C ALA A 299 -37.31 20.87 -28.79
N ALA A 300 -36.81 20.93 -30.04
CA ALA A 300 -37.57 21.49 -31.15
C ALA A 300 -38.89 20.75 -31.41
N ASN A 301 -38.87 19.40 -31.32
CA ASN A 301 -40.10 18.60 -31.49
C ASN A 301 -41.09 18.81 -30.37
N LEU A 302 -40.63 18.79 -29.11
CA LEU A 302 -41.49 19.00 -27.94
C LEU A 302 -42.14 20.39 -27.96
N LEU A 303 -41.39 21.43 -28.29
CA LEU A 303 -41.93 22.79 -28.42
C LEU A 303 -42.95 22.93 -29.57
N ARG A 304 -42.81 22.17 -30.65
CA ARG A 304 -43.78 22.17 -31.76
C ARG A 304 -45.14 21.55 -31.35
N THR A 305 -45.13 20.55 -30.45
CA THR A 305 -46.32 19.82 -30.05
C THR A 305 -46.87 20.33 -28.72
N ALA A 306 -46.11 21.13 -27.96
CA ALA A 306 -46.53 21.62 -26.64
C ALA A 306 -47.75 22.58 -26.74
N PRO A 307 -48.74 22.46 -25.89
CA PRO A 307 -49.86 23.38 -25.82
C PRO A 307 -49.41 24.76 -25.36
N GLU A 308 -50.02 25.80 -25.96
CA GLU A 308 -49.94 27.17 -25.43
C GLU A 308 -50.83 27.29 -24.19
N ARG A 309 -50.35 27.99 -23.18
CA ARG A 309 -51.12 28.20 -21.93
C ARG A 309 -52.33 29.11 -22.22
N PRO A 310 -53.51 28.75 -21.63
CA PRO A 310 -54.70 29.60 -21.68
C PRO A 310 -54.37 30.96 -21.03
N HIS A 311 -54.97 32.04 -21.56
CA HIS A 311 -54.87 33.44 -21.09
C HIS A 311 -53.73 34.31 -21.68
N GLY A 312 -53.29 34.07 -22.90
CA GLY A 312 -52.54 35.08 -23.64
C GLY A 312 -51.11 35.34 -23.11
N SER A 313 -50.56 34.45 -22.29
CA SER A 313 -49.21 34.60 -21.71
C SER A 313 -48.09 34.31 -22.72
N GLY A 314 -48.44 33.75 -23.88
CA GLY A 314 -47.50 33.50 -25.00
C GLY A 314 -46.32 32.60 -24.64
N HIS A 315 -46.46 31.66 -23.66
CA HIS A 315 -45.44 30.68 -23.36
C HIS A 315 -45.99 29.25 -23.32
N LYS A 316 -45.13 28.27 -23.61
CA LYS A 316 -45.45 26.84 -23.68
C LYS A 316 -45.25 26.14 -22.37
N LEU A 317 -46.01 25.06 -22.15
CA LEU A 317 -45.79 24.12 -21.05
C LEU A 317 -45.36 22.78 -21.63
N VAL A 318 -44.14 22.35 -21.27
CA VAL A 318 -43.60 21.04 -21.67
C VAL A 318 -43.55 20.17 -20.42
N VAL A 319 -44.26 19.04 -20.45
CA VAL A 319 -44.28 18.03 -19.37
C VAL A 319 -43.97 16.68 -20.02
N GLU A 320 -42.85 16.06 -19.65
CA GLU A 320 -42.45 14.80 -20.28
C GLU A 320 -41.68 13.89 -19.34
N PHE A 321 -41.98 12.60 -19.41
CA PHE A 321 -41.30 11.54 -18.68
C PHE A 321 -40.48 10.68 -19.63
N PHE A 322 -39.24 10.38 -19.23
CA PHE A 322 -38.28 9.58 -20.00
C PHE A 322 -37.88 8.33 -19.25
N ALA A 323 -38.38 7.17 -19.63
CA ALA A 323 -38.05 5.91 -18.95
C ALA A 323 -36.56 5.56 -19.01
N ASP A 324 -35.90 5.80 -20.14
CA ASP A 324 -34.53 5.35 -20.45
C ASP A 324 -33.48 6.46 -20.44
N ARG A 325 -33.78 7.64 -19.88
CA ARG A 325 -32.85 8.76 -19.81
C ARG A 325 -32.35 8.98 -18.39
N ASP A 326 -31.22 9.68 -18.28
CA ASP A 326 -30.64 10.08 -17.01
C ASP A 326 -30.85 11.57 -16.70
N LEU A 327 -30.51 11.97 -15.49
CA LEU A 327 -30.61 13.36 -15.03
C LEU A 327 -29.78 14.30 -15.92
N ALA A 328 -28.61 13.89 -16.39
CA ALA A 328 -27.74 14.73 -17.22
C ALA A 328 -28.43 15.10 -18.56
N PHE A 329 -29.06 14.12 -19.17
CA PHE A 329 -29.80 14.33 -20.42
C PHE A 329 -31.03 15.22 -20.22
N ILE A 330 -31.91 14.94 -19.23
CA ILE A 330 -33.12 15.75 -19.04
C ILE A 330 -32.79 17.18 -18.61
N LYS A 331 -31.67 17.38 -17.89
CA LYS A 331 -31.16 18.73 -17.58
C LYS A 331 -30.69 19.47 -18.81
N MET A 332 -29.95 18.81 -19.69
CA MET A 332 -29.52 19.37 -20.99
C MET A 332 -30.72 19.72 -21.85
N LEU A 333 -31.70 18.83 -21.93
CA LEU A 333 -32.95 19.04 -22.68
C LEU A 333 -33.74 20.23 -22.13
N ALA A 334 -33.88 20.34 -20.79
CA ALA A 334 -34.53 21.48 -20.16
C ALA A 334 -33.85 22.81 -20.50
N GLN A 335 -32.51 22.82 -20.48
CA GLN A 335 -31.73 24.01 -20.87
C GLN A 335 -31.92 24.40 -22.34
N LYS A 336 -32.01 23.43 -23.25
CA LYS A 336 -32.30 23.68 -24.67
C LYS A 336 -33.72 24.21 -24.87
N LEU A 337 -34.73 23.62 -24.21
CA LEU A 337 -36.13 24.03 -24.29
C LEU A 337 -36.32 25.51 -23.87
N ILE A 338 -35.77 25.92 -22.73
CA ILE A 338 -35.91 27.30 -22.22
C ILE A 338 -35.11 28.34 -23.02
N ARG A 339 -34.13 27.90 -23.84
CA ARG A 339 -33.37 28.77 -24.73
C ARG A 339 -34.03 28.95 -26.10
N LEU A 340 -34.71 27.91 -26.58
CA LEU A 340 -35.32 27.93 -27.92
C LEU A 340 -36.64 28.68 -27.97
N ASP A 341 -37.40 28.68 -26.86
CA ASP A 341 -38.71 29.37 -26.79
C ASP A 341 -39.04 29.78 -25.35
N LYS A 342 -40.05 30.63 -25.19
CA LYS A 342 -40.61 30.94 -23.86
C LYS A 342 -41.40 29.72 -23.34
N ALA A 343 -40.81 29.00 -22.41
CA ALA A 343 -41.38 27.73 -21.91
C ALA A 343 -41.22 27.56 -20.40
N THR A 344 -42.22 26.92 -19.81
CA THR A 344 -42.13 26.23 -18.52
C THR A 344 -41.97 24.75 -18.80
N VAL A 345 -40.97 24.13 -18.18
CA VAL A 345 -40.47 22.78 -18.52
C VAL A 345 -40.46 21.95 -17.25
N LEU A 346 -41.19 20.86 -17.22
CA LEU A 346 -41.19 19.86 -16.17
C LEU A 346 -40.81 18.52 -16.79
N LEU A 347 -39.64 18.01 -16.42
CA LEU A 347 -39.12 16.74 -16.93
C LEU A 347 -38.83 15.79 -15.79
N ALA A 348 -39.09 14.50 -16.04
CA ALA A 348 -38.63 13.44 -15.13
C ALA A 348 -37.98 12.30 -15.92
N CYS A 349 -37.16 11.53 -15.27
CA CYS A 349 -36.52 10.34 -15.85
C CYS A 349 -36.59 9.16 -14.88
N GLY A 350 -36.72 7.95 -15.47
CA GLY A 350 -36.81 6.68 -14.77
C GLY A 350 -35.53 5.84 -14.79
N GLY A 351 -34.42 6.33 -15.31
CA GLY A 351 -33.15 5.58 -15.42
C GLY A 351 -32.61 5.07 -14.09
N ALA A 352 -31.34 4.70 -14.03
CA ALA A 352 -30.73 4.09 -12.83
C ALA A 352 -30.86 4.94 -11.54
N GLN A 353 -31.07 6.25 -11.68
CA GLN A 353 -31.36 7.18 -10.58
C GLN A 353 -32.54 8.07 -11.00
N PRO A 354 -33.78 7.68 -10.71
CA PRO A 354 -34.96 8.44 -11.06
C PRO A 354 -34.89 9.88 -10.53
N SER A 355 -35.18 10.85 -11.41
CA SER A 355 -34.90 12.25 -11.11
C SER A 355 -35.91 13.18 -11.83
N LEU A 356 -36.02 14.39 -11.27
CA LEU A 356 -36.88 15.45 -11.84
C LEU A 356 -36.03 16.70 -12.12
N VAL A 357 -36.37 17.42 -13.18
CA VAL A 357 -35.84 18.74 -13.54
C VAL A 357 -37.01 19.65 -13.89
N PHE A 358 -37.12 20.77 -13.16
CA PHE A 358 -38.09 21.81 -13.42
C PHE A 358 -37.35 23.07 -13.85
N ALA A 359 -37.72 23.64 -14.97
CA ALA A 359 -37.09 24.82 -15.51
C ALA A 359 -38.07 25.77 -16.15
N GLN A 360 -37.72 27.05 -16.25
CA GLN A 360 -38.50 28.04 -16.99
C GLN A 360 -37.57 29.05 -17.66
N THR A 361 -38.06 29.64 -18.74
CA THR A 361 -37.39 30.82 -19.34
C THR A 361 -37.36 31.95 -18.31
N PRO A 362 -36.22 32.62 -18.07
CA PRO A 362 -36.11 33.69 -17.08
C PRO A 362 -37.15 34.78 -17.30
N GLY A 363 -37.76 35.25 -16.19
CA GLY A 363 -38.80 36.28 -16.24
C GLY A 363 -40.23 35.72 -16.28
N LEU A 364 -40.44 34.42 -16.39
CA LEU A 364 -41.73 33.80 -16.21
C LEU A 364 -42.17 33.78 -14.72
N PRO A 365 -43.48 33.73 -14.44
CA PRO A 365 -44.04 34.00 -13.10
C PRO A 365 -43.74 32.94 -12.04
N ASN A 366 -43.51 31.70 -12.44
CA ASN A 366 -43.38 30.60 -11.51
C ASN A 366 -42.05 30.64 -10.72
N ASP A 367 -41.97 29.87 -9.64
CA ASP A 367 -40.74 29.60 -8.90
C ASP A 367 -40.45 28.10 -8.94
N MET A 368 -39.52 27.70 -9.83
CA MET A 368 -39.16 26.27 -10.00
C MET A 368 -38.44 25.70 -8.78
N GLY A 369 -37.75 26.53 -8.00
CA GLY A 369 -37.12 26.13 -6.73
C GLY A 369 -38.18 25.80 -5.66
N ALA A 370 -39.18 26.66 -5.51
CA ALA A 370 -40.32 26.41 -4.58
C ALA A 370 -41.12 25.17 -4.99
N LEU A 371 -41.51 25.07 -6.26
CA LEU A 371 -42.22 23.93 -6.80
C LEU A 371 -41.46 22.60 -6.58
N MET A 372 -40.16 22.60 -6.87
CA MET A 372 -39.32 21.42 -6.65
C MET A 372 -39.26 21.06 -5.17
N LYS A 373 -39.07 22.02 -4.28
CA LYS A 373 -39.01 21.79 -2.84
C LYS A 373 -40.32 21.12 -2.32
N ASP A 374 -41.46 21.61 -2.74
CA ASP A 374 -42.76 21.04 -2.35
C ASP A 374 -42.93 19.60 -2.90
N THR A 375 -42.50 19.38 -4.14
CA THR A 375 -42.53 18.03 -4.78
C THR A 375 -41.59 17.06 -4.03
N LEU A 376 -40.39 17.47 -3.71
CA LEU A 376 -39.41 16.61 -3.01
C LEU A 376 -39.81 16.33 -1.56
N GLN A 377 -40.48 17.25 -0.90
CA GLN A 377 -41.04 17.04 0.45
C GLN A 377 -42.09 15.90 0.44
N LYS A 378 -42.94 15.84 -0.56
CA LYS A 378 -43.92 14.74 -0.73
C LYS A 378 -43.23 13.41 -1.05
N LEU A 379 -42.18 13.43 -1.82
CA LEU A 379 -41.40 12.25 -2.17
C LEU A 379 -40.48 11.75 -1.03
N GLY A 380 -40.23 12.55 0.00
CA GLY A 380 -39.26 12.24 1.06
C GLY A 380 -37.84 12.26 0.59
N THR A 381 -37.49 13.02 -0.47
CA THR A 381 -36.19 13.06 -1.10
C THR A 381 -35.55 14.45 -1.00
N ARG A 382 -34.36 14.62 -1.58
CA ARG A 382 -33.60 15.87 -1.54
C ARG A 382 -33.26 16.36 -2.94
N GLY A 383 -33.15 17.67 -3.05
CA GLY A 383 -32.72 18.38 -4.25
C GLY A 383 -32.71 19.87 -3.98
N GLY A 384 -32.64 20.67 -5.03
CA GLY A 384 -32.65 22.11 -4.92
C GLY A 384 -32.41 22.79 -6.26
N GLY A 385 -32.40 24.10 -6.22
CA GLY A 385 -32.19 24.96 -7.39
C GLY A 385 -32.50 26.41 -7.05
N ASN A 386 -32.73 27.16 -8.09
CA ASN A 386 -33.14 28.57 -8.02
C ASN A 386 -34.53 28.73 -8.64
N ARG A 387 -34.98 29.99 -8.74
CA ARG A 387 -36.28 30.35 -9.31
C ARG A 387 -36.50 29.83 -10.73
N ASP A 388 -35.46 29.78 -11.55
CA ASP A 388 -35.60 29.44 -12.97
C ASP A 388 -35.26 27.98 -13.29
N MET A 389 -34.53 27.29 -12.40
CA MET A 389 -34.17 25.88 -12.60
C MET A 389 -33.90 25.16 -11.28
N ALA A 390 -34.54 24.01 -11.11
CA ALA A 390 -34.36 23.14 -9.94
C ALA A 390 -34.34 21.67 -10.36
N GLN A 391 -33.70 20.82 -9.56
CA GLN A 391 -33.60 19.38 -9.78
C GLN A 391 -33.68 18.61 -8.47
N GLY A 392 -34.13 17.36 -8.54
CA GLY A 392 -34.17 16.49 -7.37
C GLY A 392 -34.32 15.02 -7.75
N GLY A 393 -34.03 14.14 -6.79
CA GLY A 393 -34.17 12.69 -6.96
C GLY A 393 -35.57 12.22 -6.65
N ALA A 394 -35.97 11.08 -7.22
CA ALA A 394 -37.16 10.35 -6.85
C ALA A 394 -36.79 8.94 -6.36
N PRO A 395 -37.63 8.30 -5.51
CA PRO A 395 -37.36 6.96 -4.99
C PRO A 395 -37.34 5.88 -6.09
N ASP A 396 -38.25 6.00 -7.05
CA ASP A 396 -38.44 5.11 -8.18
C ASP A 396 -39.04 5.86 -9.39
N ALA A 397 -39.11 5.19 -10.54
CA ALA A 397 -39.63 5.75 -11.79
C ALA A 397 -41.13 6.13 -11.70
N ASP A 398 -41.95 5.27 -11.10
CA ASP A 398 -43.40 5.48 -11.01
C ASP A 398 -43.73 6.71 -10.16
N ARG A 399 -42.96 6.89 -9.05
CA ARG A 399 -43.10 8.08 -8.21
C ARG A 399 -42.60 9.34 -8.89
N ALA A 400 -41.53 9.22 -9.71
CA ALA A 400 -41.06 10.35 -10.50
C ALA A 400 -42.11 10.83 -11.51
N GLU A 401 -42.75 9.91 -12.22
CA GLU A 401 -43.80 10.20 -13.19
C GLU A 401 -45.07 10.77 -12.51
N HIS A 402 -45.48 10.20 -11.37
CA HIS A 402 -46.63 10.69 -10.60
C HIS A 402 -46.37 12.12 -10.08
N ALA A 403 -45.18 12.34 -9.49
CA ALA A 403 -44.81 13.67 -8.97
C ALA A 403 -44.67 14.73 -10.08
N LEU A 404 -44.23 14.32 -11.28
CA LEU A 404 -44.24 15.16 -12.46
C LEU A 404 -45.66 15.62 -12.83
N SER A 405 -46.64 14.68 -12.83
CA SER A 405 -48.03 14.98 -13.14
C SER A 405 -48.70 15.89 -12.10
N GLU A 406 -48.44 15.66 -10.81
CA GLU A 406 -48.92 16.56 -9.73
C GLU A 406 -48.34 17.98 -9.85
N ALA A 407 -46.99 18.10 -10.13
CA ALA A 407 -46.34 19.38 -10.30
C ALA A 407 -46.91 20.14 -11.50
N ALA A 408 -47.23 19.44 -12.60
CA ALA A 408 -47.90 20.05 -13.77
C ALA A 408 -49.28 20.60 -13.40
N GLY A 409 -50.08 19.89 -12.60
CA GLY A 409 -51.37 20.37 -12.11
C GLY A 409 -51.28 21.60 -11.21
N ALA A 410 -50.19 21.75 -10.46
CA ALA A 410 -49.99 22.89 -9.54
C ALA A 410 -49.68 24.21 -10.23
N ILE A 411 -49.17 24.17 -11.46
CA ILE A 411 -48.84 25.34 -12.27
C ILE A 411 -49.76 25.58 -13.45
N GLY A 412 -50.76 24.71 -13.61
CA GLY A 412 -51.78 24.70 -14.68
C GLY A 412 -52.78 25.82 -14.71
#